data_73ee41b346ffd8efe2526a8c5436dcc6
#
_entry.id   73ee41b346ffd8efe2526a8c5436dcc6
#
_cell.length_a   1.000
_cell.length_b   1.000
_cell.length_c   1.000
_cell.angle_alpha   90.00
_cell.angle_beta   90.00
_cell.angle_gamma   90.00
#
_symmetry.space_group_name_H-M   'P 1'
#
loop_
_entity.id
_entity.type
_entity.pdbx_description
1 polymer ?
#
loop_
_entity_poly.entity_id
_entity_poly.type
_entity_poly.pdbx_seq_one_letter_code
_entity_poly.pdbx_strand_id
1 'polypeptide(L)' 'MPNNVMFEFLNELRDSGVTNMFGATPYLQEEFDLNKAEAGEVLVSWMESFREKSK' A
#
# COMPACT_ATOMS: atom_id res chain seq x y z
N MET A 1 6.75 0.55 -12.32
CA MET A 1 5.83 1.68 -12.15
C MET A 1 4.76 1.37 -11.15
N PRO A 2 4.57 2.19 -10.16
CA PRO A 2 3.53 1.89 -9.18
C PRO A 2 2.16 1.87 -9.85
N ASN A 3 1.35 1.02 -9.34
CA ASN A 3 0.01 0.84 -9.86
C ASN A 3 -0.94 1.76 -9.09
N ASN A 4 -1.58 2.67 -9.80
CA ASN A 4 -2.49 3.62 -9.16
C ASN A 4 -3.63 2.91 -8.43
N VAL A 5 -4.08 1.79 -8.98
CA VAL A 5 -5.15 1.03 -8.35
C VAL A 5 -4.71 0.53 -6.98
N MET A 6 -3.48 0.06 -6.89
CA MET A 6 -2.95 -0.40 -5.60
C MET A 6 -2.81 0.73 -4.61
N PHE A 7 -2.38 1.89 -5.09
CA PHE A 7 -2.25 3.05 -4.23
C PHE A 7 -3.61 3.53 -3.73
N GLU A 8 -4.61 3.50 -4.60
CA GLU A 8 -5.96 3.86 -4.19
C GLU A 8 -6.50 2.91 -3.15
N PHE A 9 -6.22 1.63 -3.33
CA PHE A 9 -6.63 0.63 -2.35
C PHE A 9 -6.01 0.90 -0.99
N LEU A 10 -4.72 1.22 -0.98
CA LEU A 10 -4.03 1.53 0.27
C LEU A 10 -4.56 2.80 0.92
N ASN A 11 -4.88 3.81 0.12
CA ASN A 11 -5.47 5.04 0.63
C ASN A 11 -6.79 4.76 1.31
N GLU A 12 -7.61 3.91 0.71
CA GLU A 12 -8.90 3.56 1.28
C GLU A 12 -8.74 2.79 2.58
N LEU A 13 -7.78 1.88 2.62
CA LEU A 13 -7.51 1.15 3.85
C LEU A 13 -7.12 2.09 4.99
N ARG A 14 -6.27 3.05 4.67
CA ARG A 14 -5.84 4.00 5.67
C ARG A 14 -7.01 4.85 6.17
N ASP A 15 -7.82 5.33 5.24
CA ASP A 15 -8.94 6.19 5.59
C ASP A 15 -10.00 5.46 6.39
N SER A 16 -10.19 4.18 6.10
CA SER A 16 -11.21 3.41 6.82
C SER A 16 -10.78 3.05 8.23
N GLY A 17 -9.49 3.11 8.52
CA GLY A 17 -9.00 2.74 9.83
C GLY A 17 -9.05 1.27 10.13
N VAL A 18 -9.22 0.45 9.09
CA VAL A 18 -9.29 -0.99 9.28
C VAL A 18 -7.97 -1.55 9.78
N THR A 19 -6.88 -0.98 9.32
CA THR A 19 -5.55 -1.46 9.70
C THR A 19 -4.57 -0.29 9.62
N ASN A 20 -3.42 -0.47 10.24
CA ASN A 20 -2.36 0.52 10.07
C ASN A 20 -1.58 0.23 8.80
N MET A 21 -0.61 1.06 8.50
CA MET A 21 0.15 0.94 7.25
C MET A 21 0.87 -0.38 7.14
N PHE A 22 1.40 -0.88 8.26
CA PHE A 22 2.13 -2.13 8.23
C PHE A 22 1.22 -3.33 8.08
N GLY A 23 0.00 -3.22 8.55
CA GLY A 23 -0.97 -4.29 8.42
C GLY A 23 -1.58 -4.41 7.04
N ALA A 24 -1.24 -3.49 6.15
CA ALA A 24 -1.82 -3.50 4.79
C ALA A 24 -1.24 -4.59 3.90
N THR A 25 -0.08 -5.13 4.26
CA THR A 25 0.57 -6.13 3.41
C THR A 25 -0.31 -7.35 3.14
N PRO A 26 -0.91 -8.00 4.15
CA PRO A 26 -1.78 -9.14 3.85
C PRO A 26 -2.99 -8.76 3.00
N TYR A 27 -3.51 -7.56 3.18
CA TYR A 27 -4.63 -7.12 2.35
C TYR A 27 -4.23 -6.99 0.89
N LEU A 28 -3.04 -6.44 0.65
CA LEU A 28 -2.52 -6.33 -0.71
C LEU A 28 -2.35 -7.71 -1.34
N GLN A 29 -1.82 -8.64 -0.57
CA GLN A 29 -1.60 -9.98 -1.09
C GLN A 29 -2.89 -10.65 -1.53
N GLU A 30 -3.95 -10.47 -0.75
CA GLU A 30 -5.23 -11.08 -1.09
C GLU A 30 -5.92 -10.35 -2.22
N GLU A 31 -5.87 -9.04 -2.20
CA GLU A 31 -6.63 -8.26 -3.18
C GLU A 31 -6.04 -8.37 -4.58
N PHE A 32 -4.71 -8.38 -4.68
CA PHE A 32 -4.03 -8.34 -5.97
C PHE A 32 -3.22 -9.59 -6.25
N ASP A 33 -3.36 -10.60 -5.42
CA ASP A 33 -2.69 -11.89 -5.63
C ASP A 33 -1.17 -11.72 -5.72
N LEU A 34 -0.62 -10.92 -4.81
CA LEU A 34 0.80 -10.67 -4.75
C LEU A 34 1.48 -11.58 -3.74
N ASN A 35 2.76 -11.86 -3.96
CA ASN A 35 3.51 -12.53 -2.92
C ASN A 35 3.98 -11.49 -1.90
N LYS A 36 4.59 -11.98 -0.81
CA LYS A 36 4.95 -11.11 0.29
C LYS A 36 5.95 -10.04 -0.13
N ALA A 37 6.91 -10.42 -0.94
CA ALA A 37 7.92 -9.47 -1.40
C ALA A 37 7.32 -8.37 -2.27
N GLU A 38 6.43 -8.77 -3.16
CA GLU A 38 5.79 -7.80 -4.04
C GLU A 38 4.91 -6.83 -3.26
N ALA A 39 4.14 -7.37 -2.34
CA ALA A 39 3.28 -6.51 -1.52
C ALA A 39 4.10 -5.54 -0.68
N GLY A 40 5.23 -6.00 -0.17
CA GLY A 40 6.12 -5.14 0.58
C GLY A 40 6.67 -4.00 -0.24
N GLU A 41 7.04 -4.30 -1.49
CA GLU A 41 7.55 -3.26 -2.38
C GLU A 41 6.50 -2.22 -2.70
N VAL A 42 5.30 -2.66 -2.95
CA VAL A 42 4.21 -1.71 -3.21
C VAL A 42 3.97 -0.82 -2.00
N LEU A 43 3.98 -1.42 -0.83
CA LEU A 43 3.75 -0.68 0.40
C LEU A 43 4.84 0.37 0.62
N VAL A 44 6.09 0.01 0.42
CA VAL A 44 7.19 0.93 0.58
C VAL A 44 7.10 2.07 -0.43
N SER A 45 6.80 1.75 -1.68
CA SER A 45 6.65 2.78 -2.70
C SER A 45 5.54 3.75 -2.35
N TRP A 46 4.45 3.24 -1.83
CA TRP A 46 3.32 4.08 -1.43
C TRP A 46 3.74 5.03 -0.29
N MET A 47 4.44 4.50 0.70
CA MET A 47 4.88 5.32 1.80
C MET A 47 5.89 6.38 1.37
N GLU A 48 6.76 6.03 0.44
CA GLU A 48 7.75 6.97 -0.05
C GLU A 48 7.10 8.10 -0.84
N SER A 49 5.98 7.84 -1.49
CA SER A 49 5.30 8.90 -2.21
C SER A 49 4.81 9.99 -1.27
N PHE A 50 4.45 9.63 -0.06
CA PHE A 50 4.07 10.64 0.94
C PHE A 50 5.27 11.46 1.38
N ARG A 51 6.40 10.81 1.55
CA ARG A 51 7.61 11.51 1.98
C ARG A 51 8.02 12.55 0.97
N GLU A 52 7.94 12.21 -0.29
CA GLU A 52 8.29 13.17 -1.32
C GLU A 52 7.38 14.39 -1.30
N LYS A 53 6.12 14.16 -1.05
CA LYS A 53 5.17 15.25 -1.00
C LYS A 53 5.35 16.13 0.22
N SER A 54 5.91 15.60 1.27
CA SER A 54 6.08 16.35 2.50
C SER A 54 7.14 17.40 2.43
N LYS A 55 7.94 17.40 1.42
CA LYS A 55 9.04 18.36 1.33
C LYS A 55 8.54 19.81 1.12
#